data_3b5a1edcb3425fd471633049d9c96a40
#
_entry.id   3b5a1edcb3425fd471633049d9c96a40
#
_cell.length_a   1.000
_cell.length_b   1.000
_cell.length_c   1.000
_cell.angle_alpha   90.00
_cell.angle_beta   90.00
_cell.angle_gamma   90.00
#
_symmetry.space_group_name_H-M   'P 1'
#
loop_
_entity.id
_entity.type
_entity.pdbx_description
1 polymer ?
#
loop_
_entity_poly.entity_id
_entity_poly.type
_entity_poly.pdbx_seq_one_letter_code
_entity_poly.pdbx_strand_id
1 'polypeptide(L)'
;MEKSIVAATGHRPQFCPCLFNEEHPWLIALKSELKQKLLAIKPKHVIVGGAIGWDTWVAETALECRLPIHLYIPFEGQGDRWHSTSKKKYAEIRKRATKEFILSPSYSRECFHVRDRAMVDDCDIVFSLLNPEVKKGGTHYTVQYAKDNSKPIINFWRD
;
A
#
# COMPACT_ATOMS: atom_id res chain seq x y z
N MET A 1 12.55 3.34 22.64
CA MET A 1 11.41 3.85 21.85
C MET A 1 10.80 2.73 21.00
N GLU A 2 9.50 2.60 21.08
CA GLU A 2 8.80 1.64 20.23
C GLU A 2 8.87 2.09 18.78
N LYS A 3 9.05 1.11 17.90
CA LYS A 3 9.05 1.38 16.47
C LYS A 3 7.62 1.56 15.97
N SER A 4 7.45 2.46 15.01
CA SER A 4 6.15 2.73 14.39
C SER A 4 5.74 1.61 13.43
N ILE A 5 4.44 1.47 13.25
CA ILE A 5 3.85 0.60 12.22
C ILE A 5 3.32 1.51 11.11
N VAL A 6 3.75 1.24 9.88
CA VAL A 6 3.37 2.01 8.69
C VAL A 6 2.34 1.23 7.88
N ALA A 7 1.30 1.89 7.39
CA ALA A 7 0.34 1.30 6.46
C ALA A 7 0.30 2.10 5.16
N ALA A 8 0.19 1.39 4.04
CA ALA A 8 0.14 2.00 2.71
C ALA A 8 -1.29 2.12 2.19
N THR A 9 -1.59 3.23 1.51
CA THR A 9 -2.80 3.38 0.70
C THR A 9 -2.48 4.29 -0.47
N GLY A 10 -2.89 3.92 -1.67
CA GLY A 10 -2.54 4.73 -2.83
C GLY A 10 -3.13 4.28 -4.13
N HIS A 11 -2.91 5.11 -5.14
CA HIS A 11 -3.44 4.90 -6.48
C HIS A 11 -2.84 3.69 -7.19
N ARG A 12 -3.63 3.14 -8.10
CA ARG A 12 -3.18 2.14 -9.06
C ARG A 12 -2.40 2.85 -10.18
N PRO A 13 -1.57 2.11 -10.96
CA PRO A 13 -0.69 2.75 -11.95
C PRO A 13 -1.41 3.59 -13.00
N GLN A 14 -2.63 3.20 -13.41
CA GLN A 14 -3.37 3.95 -14.42
C GLN A 14 -3.75 5.36 -13.98
N PHE A 15 -3.66 5.67 -12.69
CA PHE A 15 -3.93 7.00 -12.15
C PHE A 15 -2.65 7.78 -11.84
N CYS A 16 -1.49 7.25 -12.24
CA CYS A 16 -0.19 7.84 -11.97
C CYS A 16 0.50 8.24 -13.27
N PRO A 17 1.36 9.27 -13.25
CA PRO A 17 2.09 9.70 -14.44
C PRO A 17 2.91 8.59 -15.12
N CYS A 18 3.42 7.64 -14.35
CA CYS A 18 4.23 6.54 -14.88
C CYS A 18 3.41 5.46 -15.58
N LEU A 19 2.09 5.41 -15.36
CA LEU A 19 1.26 4.30 -15.81
C LEU A 19 1.90 2.96 -15.38
N PHE A 20 2.08 2.02 -16.29
CA PHE A 20 2.70 0.73 -15.99
C PHE A 20 4.19 0.67 -16.34
N ASN A 21 4.81 1.81 -16.64
CA ASN A 21 6.23 1.87 -16.98
C ASN A 21 7.08 2.04 -15.71
N GLU A 22 7.70 0.95 -15.25
CA GLU A 22 8.51 0.97 -14.04
C GLU A 22 9.84 1.72 -14.19
N GLU A 23 10.23 2.05 -15.41
CA GLU A 23 11.44 2.83 -15.68
C GLU A 23 11.14 4.34 -15.80
N HIS A 24 9.88 4.73 -15.64
CA HIS A 24 9.49 6.14 -15.72
C HIS A 24 10.18 6.96 -14.62
N PRO A 25 10.78 8.11 -14.96
CA PRO A 25 11.49 8.94 -13.98
C PRO A 25 10.67 9.31 -12.75
N TRP A 26 9.37 9.54 -12.92
CA TRP A 26 8.47 9.86 -11.81
C TRP A 26 8.45 8.72 -10.79
N LEU A 27 8.36 7.49 -11.25
CA LEU A 27 8.31 6.33 -10.36
C LEU A 27 9.66 6.05 -9.71
N ILE A 28 10.75 6.19 -10.47
CA ILE A 28 12.10 6.02 -9.93
C ILE A 28 12.35 6.99 -8.78
N ALA A 29 11.99 8.26 -8.97
CA ALA A 29 12.13 9.28 -7.94
C ALA A 29 11.23 8.99 -6.73
N LEU A 30 10.00 8.56 -6.98
CA LEU A 30 9.05 8.19 -5.93
C LEU A 30 9.59 7.05 -5.06
N LYS A 31 10.07 5.99 -5.69
CA LYS A 31 10.63 4.83 -4.97
C LYS A 31 11.87 5.21 -4.17
N SER A 32 12.69 6.10 -4.69
CA SER A 32 13.88 6.59 -3.98
C SER A 32 13.49 7.34 -2.70
N GLU A 33 12.51 8.22 -2.80
CA GLU A 33 12.01 8.98 -1.65
C GLU A 33 11.39 8.04 -0.61
N LEU A 34 10.59 7.07 -1.07
CA LEU A 34 9.97 6.07 -0.21
C LEU A 34 11.03 5.26 0.54
N LYS A 35 12.08 4.82 -0.17
CA LYS A 35 13.15 4.05 0.44
C LYS A 35 13.87 4.85 1.51
N GLN A 36 14.19 6.10 1.23
CA GLN A 36 14.84 6.98 2.19
C GLN A 36 13.98 7.15 3.45
N LYS A 37 12.68 7.33 3.28
CA LYS A 37 11.77 7.50 4.42
C LYS A 37 11.66 6.22 5.25
N LEU A 38 11.58 5.06 4.61
CA LEU A 38 11.55 3.78 5.32
C LEU A 38 12.85 3.53 6.09
N LEU A 39 13.99 3.86 5.49
CA LEU A 39 15.27 3.72 6.17
C LEU A 39 15.41 4.67 7.35
N ALA A 40 14.82 5.86 7.27
CA ALA A 40 14.84 6.83 8.36
C ALA A 40 13.92 6.43 9.52
N ILE A 41 12.71 5.99 9.21
CA ILE A 41 11.72 5.62 10.25
C ILE A 41 12.02 4.25 10.86
N LYS A 42 12.48 3.30 10.06
CA LYS A 42 12.73 1.92 10.47
C LYS A 42 11.51 1.32 11.19
N PRO A 43 10.36 1.22 10.49
CA PRO A 43 9.14 0.75 11.14
C PRO A 43 9.29 -0.69 11.64
N LYS A 44 8.45 -1.03 12.62
CA LYS A 44 8.37 -2.39 13.15
C LYS A 44 7.95 -3.37 12.04
N HIS A 45 6.95 -2.98 11.26
CA HIS A 45 6.54 -3.64 10.04
C HIS A 45 5.74 -2.68 9.17
N VAL A 46 5.53 -3.07 7.92
CA VAL A 46 4.78 -2.28 6.95
C VAL A 46 3.54 -3.08 6.54
N ILE A 47 2.38 -2.47 6.66
CA ILE A 47 1.10 -3.09 6.28
C ILE A 47 0.76 -2.68 4.85
N VAL A 48 0.52 -3.66 3.99
CA VAL A 48 0.13 -3.43 2.59
C VAL A 48 -1.10 -4.25 2.25
N GLY A 49 -1.90 -3.76 1.31
CA GLY A 49 -3.12 -4.45 0.89
C GLY A 49 -2.95 -5.34 -0.34
N GLY A 50 -1.77 -5.32 -0.94
CA GLY A 50 -1.47 -6.17 -2.09
C GLY A 50 -2.04 -5.69 -3.42
N ALA A 51 -2.68 -4.51 -3.48
CA ALA A 51 -3.20 -3.98 -4.73
C ALA A 51 -2.07 -3.61 -5.69
N ILE A 52 -2.38 -3.61 -6.98
CA ILE A 52 -1.44 -3.17 -8.01
C ILE A 52 -1.16 -1.68 -7.81
N GLY A 53 0.09 -1.25 -8.00
CA GLY A 53 0.48 0.15 -7.88
C GLY A 53 1.17 0.44 -6.56
N TRP A 54 0.70 1.47 -5.85
CA TRP A 54 1.37 1.94 -4.64
C TRP A 54 1.62 0.83 -3.61
N ASP A 55 0.61 0.01 -3.32
CA ASP A 55 0.77 -1.10 -2.36
C ASP A 55 1.91 -2.03 -2.75
N THR A 56 2.01 -2.38 -4.03
CA THR A 56 3.09 -3.22 -4.55
C THR A 56 4.44 -2.52 -4.43
N TRP A 57 4.51 -1.24 -4.81
CA TRP A 57 5.76 -0.48 -4.74
C TRP A 57 6.25 -0.34 -3.31
N VAL A 58 5.34 -0.09 -2.36
CA VAL A 58 5.69 -0.02 -0.94
C VAL A 58 6.19 -1.39 -0.45
N ALA A 59 5.49 -2.46 -0.80
CA ALA A 59 5.90 -3.81 -0.40
C ALA A 59 7.30 -4.16 -0.94
N GLU A 60 7.54 -3.91 -2.23
CA GLU A 60 8.83 -4.18 -2.85
C GLU A 60 9.96 -3.38 -2.18
N THR A 61 9.71 -2.10 -1.93
CA THR A 61 10.70 -1.23 -1.30
C THR A 61 10.98 -1.63 0.15
N ALA A 62 9.92 -1.99 0.90
CA ALA A 62 10.08 -2.48 2.26
C ALA A 62 10.92 -3.76 2.30
N LEU A 63 10.70 -4.68 1.35
CA LEU A 63 11.49 -5.91 1.26
C LEU A 63 12.95 -5.62 0.92
N GLU A 64 13.22 -4.65 0.04
CA GLU A 64 14.60 -4.21 -0.21
C GLU A 64 15.28 -3.70 1.05
N CYS A 65 14.53 -3.04 1.92
CA CYS A 65 15.01 -2.52 3.20
C CYS A 65 15.05 -3.59 4.30
N ARG A 66 14.71 -4.84 3.96
CA ARG A 66 14.65 -5.97 4.90
C ARG A 66 13.67 -5.74 6.05
N LEU A 67 12.58 -5.04 5.77
CA LEU A 67 11.52 -4.79 6.74
C LEU A 67 10.44 -5.87 6.63
N PRO A 68 9.87 -6.30 7.77
CA PRO A 68 8.74 -7.22 7.73
C PRO A 68 7.53 -6.55 7.09
N ILE A 69 6.77 -7.30 6.28
CA ILE A 69 5.51 -6.81 5.75
C ILE A 69 4.36 -7.69 6.25
N HIS A 70 3.25 -7.04 6.57
CA HIS A 70 1.99 -7.70 6.90
C HIS A 70 1.02 -7.42 5.77
N LEU A 71 0.50 -8.47 5.16
CA LEU A 71 -0.38 -8.38 4.00
C LEU A 71 -1.83 -8.54 4.42
N TYR A 72 -2.65 -7.52 4.14
CA TYR A 72 -4.07 -7.50 4.45
C TYR A 72 -4.84 -7.72 3.15
N ILE A 73 -5.37 -8.91 2.97
CA ILE A 73 -6.07 -9.32 1.76
C ILE A 73 -7.58 -9.10 1.96
N PRO A 74 -8.24 -8.33 1.07
CA PRO A 74 -9.65 -8.01 1.26
C PRO A 74 -10.56 -9.24 1.15
N PHE A 75 -10.24 -10.18 0.25
CA PHE A 75 -11.02 -11.42 0.11
C PHE A 75 -10.14 -12.50 -0.51
N GLU A 76 -10.48 -13.74 -0.24
CA GLU A 76 -9.80 -14.88 -0.86
C GLU A 76 -10.04 -14.81 -2.38
N GLY A 77 -8.97 -14.86 -3.15
CA GLY A 77 -9.06 -14.75 -4.61
C GLY A 77 -8.70 -13.39 -5.17
N GLN A 78 -8.28 -12.43 -4.32
CA GLN A 78 -7.76 -11.17 -4.83
C GLN A 78 -6.66 -11.45 -5.85
N GLY A 79 -6.75 -10.82 -7.00
CA GLY A 79 -5.73 -10.95 -8.04
C GLY A 79 -5.93 -12.11 -9.00
N ASP A 80 -6.92 -12.98 -8.79
CA ASP A 80 -7.14 -14.15 -9.66
C ASP A 80 -7.35 -13.77 -11.13
N ARG A 81 -7.89 -12.58 -11.39
CA ARG A 81 -8.15 -12.08 -12.74
C ARG A 81 -7.12 -11.09 -13.23
N TRP A 82 -6.04 -10.89 -12.48
CA TRP A 82 -5.01 -9.95 -12.89
C TRP A 82 -4.15 -10.50 -14.03
N HIS A 83 -3.48 -9.60 -14.73
CA HIS A 83 -2.50 -9.96 -15.75
C HIS A 83 -1.38 -10.79 -15.11
N SER A 84 -0.77 -11.69 -15.89
CA SER A 84 0.25 -12.63 -15.38
C SER A 84 1.41 -11.95 -14.65
N THR A 85 1.87 -10.79 -15.14
CA THR A 85 2.95 -10.04 -14.50
C THR A 85 2.56 -9.58 -13.10
N SER A 86 1.35 -9.04 -12.95
CA SER A 86 0.84 -8.59 -11.64
C SER A 86 0.59 -9.76 -10.70
N LYS A 87 0.10 -10.89 -11.23
CA LYS A 87 -0.09 -12.11 -10.44
C LYS A 87 1.22 -12.62 -9.86
N LYS A 88 2.29 -12.61 -10.66
CA LYS A 88 3.61 -13.06 -10.22
C LYS A 88 4.14 -12.17 -9.09
N LYS A 89 4.01 -10.86 -9.23
CA LYS A 89 4.44 -9.93 -8.19
C LYS A 89 3.66 -10.13 -6.90
N TYR A 90 2.36 -10.29 -7.00
CA TYR A 90 1.51 -10.53 -5.85
C TYR A 90 1.85 -11.84 -5.15
N ALA A 91 2.06 -12.91 -5.92
CA ALA A 91 2.45 -14.21 -5.38
C ALA A 91 3.80 -14.12 -4.63
N GLU A 92 4.75 -13.37 -5.17
CA GLU A 92 6.06 -13.18 -4.54
C GLU A 92 5.91 -12.40 -3.22
N ILE A 93 5.08 -11.37 -3.20
CA ILE A 93 4.80 -10.59 -1.98
C ILE A 93 4.17 -11.49 -0.92
N ARG A 94 3.17 -12.31 -1.31
CA ARG A 94 2.53 -13.25 -0.38
C ARG A 94 3.55 -14.22 0.22
N LYS A 95 4.44 -14.73 -0.61
CA LYS A 95 5.47 -15.69 -0.18
C LYS A 95 6.43 -15.06 0.83
N ARG A 96 6.76 -13.77 0.65
CA ARG A 96 7.76 -13.08 1.47
C ARG A 96 7.16 -12.31 2.64
N ALA A 97 5.85 -12.18 2.71
CA ALA A 97 5.19 -11.51 3.84
C ALA A 97 5.42 -12.29 5.13
N THR A 98 5.67 -11.57 6.21
CA THR A 98 5.84 -12.18 7.53
C THR A 98 4.52 -12.70 8.07
N LYS A 99 3.42 -11.98 7.79
CA LYS A 99 2.06 -12.37 8.17
C LYS A 99 1.08 -12.01 7.06
N GLU A 100 0.01 -12.78 6.98
CA GLU A 100 -1.04 -12.58 6.00
C GLU A 100 -2.39 -12.69 6.71
N PHE A 101 -3.29 -11.73 6.45
CA PHE A 101 -4.64 -11.69 7.02
C PHE A 101 -5.64 -11.60 5.89
N ILE A 102 -6.53 -12.58 5.78
CA ILE A 102 -7.60 -12.58 4.78
C ILE A 102 -8.87 -12.14 5.49
N LEU A 103 -9.40 -10.97 5.15
CA LEU A 103 -10.48 -10.32 5.88
C LEU A 103 -11.86 -10.88 5.55
N SER A 104 -12.03 -11.44 4.37
CA SER A 104 -13.32 -12.02 3.93
C SER A 104 -13.10 -13.27 3.09
N PRO A 105 -14.01 -14.27 3.18
CA PRO A 105 -13.85 -15.49 2.40
C PRO A 105 -14.13 -15.30 0.91
N SER A 106 -14.88 -14.26 0.55
CA SER A 106 -15.22 -13.97 -0.85
C SER A 106 -15.42 -12.50 -1.07
N TYR A 107 -15.46 -12.10 -2.35
CA TYR A 107 -15.69 -10.70 -2.73
C TYR A 107 -17.03 -10.21 -2.21
N SER A 108 -17.06 -8.96 -1.73
CA SER A 108 -18.25 -8.22 -1.41
C SER A 108 -18.02 -6.75 -1.76
N ARG A 109 -19.09 -5.99 -1.86
CA ARG A 109 -19.04 -4.58 -2.17
C ARG A 109 -18.17 -3.80 -1.16
N GLU A 110 -18.20 -4.21 0.09
CA GLU A 110 -17.54 -3.52 1.20
C GLU A 110 -16.15 -4.06 1.53
N CYS A 111 -15.72 -5.17 0.91
CA CYS A 111 -14.50 -5.86 1.34
C CYS A 111 -13.24 -4.99 1.28
N PHE A 112 -13.12 -4.12 0.28
CA PHE A 112 -11.97 -3.23 0.17
C PHE A 112 -11.95 -2.17 1.27
N HIS A 113 -13.11 -1.61 1.61
CA HIS A 113 -13.21 -0.63 2.69
C HIS A 113 -12.95 -1.26 4.04
N VAL A 114 -13.46 -2.47 4.26
CA VAL A 114 -13.20 -3.22 5.49
C VAL A 114 -11.70 -3.45 5.66
N ARG A 115 -11.02 -3.91 4.59
CA ARG A 115 -9.59 -4.12 4.60
C ARG A 115 -8.83 -2.82 4.88
N ASP A 116 -9.20 -1.75 4.18
CA ASP A 116 -8.51 -0.47 4.30
C ASP A 116 -8.64 0.12 5.71
N ARG A 117 -9.83 0.03 6.30
CA ARG A 117 -10.03 0.47 7.69
C ARG A 117 -9.18 -0.33 8.67
N ALA A 118 -9.11 -1.65 8.49
CA ALA A 118 -8.29 -2.51 9.34
C ALA A 118 -6.82 -2.10 9.28
N MET A 119 -6.31 -1.79 8.07
CA MET A 119 -4.94 -1.34 7.89
C MET A 119 -4.68 -0.03 8.65
N VAL A 120 -5.57 0.93 8.54
CA VAL A 120 -5.44 2.22 9.23
C VAL A 120 -5.53 2.04 10.74
N ASP A 121 -6.49 1.22 11.21
CA ASP A 121 -6.66 0.98 12.65
C ASP A 121 -5.41 0.36 13.27
N ASP A 122 -4.72 -0.48 12.53
CA ASP A 122 -3.55 -1.23 13.04
C ASP A 122 -2.21 -0.51 12.84
N CYS A 123 -2.20 0.68 12.26
CA CYS A 123 -0.97 1.42 12.00
C CYS A 123 -0.82 2.65 12.91
N ASP A 124 0.40 3.20 12.90
CA ASP A 124 0.71 4.46 13.57
C ASP A 124 0.85 5.60 12.56
N ILE A 125 1.28 5.31 11.33
CA ILE A 125 1.51 6.30 10.28
C ILE A 125 0.99 5.73 8.96
N VAL A 126 0.28 6.56 8.19
CA VAL A 126 -0.19 6.19 6.85
C VAL A 126 0.76 6.78 5.81
N PHE A 127 1.28 5.93 4.93
CA PHE A 127 2.03 6.34 3.74
C PHE A 127 1.06 6.32 2.58
N SER A 128 0.68 7.49 2.10
CA SER A 128 -0.31 7.60 1.01
C SER A 128 0.32 8.03 -0.30
N LEU A 129 -0.33 7.64 -1.39
CA LEU A 129 -0.07 8.18 -2.72
C LEU A 129 -1.40 8.66 -3.26
N LEU A 130 -1.78 9.88 -2.89
CA LEU A 130 -3.05 10.49 -3.27
C LEU A 130 -2.82 11.79 -4.02
N ASN A 131 -3.22 11.83 -5.30
CA ASN A 131 -3.26 13.07 -6.05
C ASN A 131 -4.25 14.02 -5.35
N PRO A 132 -3.81 15.22 -4.91
CA PRO A 132 -4.69 16.15 -4.19
C PRO A 132 -5.94 16.58 -4.96
N GLU A 133 -5.91 16.48 -6.28
CA GLU A 133 -7.06 16.83 -7.12
C GLU A 133 -8.12 15.73 -7.15
N VAL A 134 -7.80 14.53 -6.70
CA VAL A 134 -8.74 13.40 -6.66
C VAL A 134 -9.55 13.47 -5.37
N LYS A 135 -10.88 13.64 -5.50
CA LYS A 135 -11.78 13.84 -4.36
C LYS A 135 -12.74 12.68 -4.12
N LYS A 136 -12.48 11.53 -4.77
CA LYS A 136 -13.31 10.32 -4.60
C LYS A 136 -12.46 9.07 -4.84
N GLY A 137 -13.03 7.90 -4.53
CA GLY A 137 -12.37 6.62 -4.72
C GLY A 137 -11.75 6.08 -3.45
N GLY A 138 -11.20 4.86 -3.56
CA GLY A 138 -10.71 4.12 -2.41
C GLY A 138 -9.59 4.80 -1.63
N THR A 139 -8.61 5.37 -2.35
CA THR A 139 -7.49 6.05 -1.70
C THR A 139 -7.95 7.31 -0.96
N HIS A 140 -8.80 8.11 -1.60
CA HIS A 140 -9.37 9.30 -0.96
C HIS A 140 -10.15 8.91 0.30
N TYR A 141 -10.99 7.88 0.20
CA TYR A 141 -11.76 7.37 1.32
C TYR A 141 -10.86 6.95 2.48
N THR A 142 -9.81 6.17 2.19
CA THR A 142 -8.90 5.66 3.22
C THR A 142 -8.11 6.77 3.89
N VAL A 143 -7.63 7.74 3.12
CA VAL A 143 -6.92 8.91 3.65
C VAL A 143 -7.85 9.71 4.57
N GLN A 144 -9.11 9.90 4.16
CA GLN A 144 -10.08 10.62 4.99
C GLN A 144 -10.36 9.85 6.29
N TYR A 145 -10.51 8.54 6.21
CA TYR A 145 -10.69 7.69 7.39
C TYR A 145 -9.50 7.85 8.36
N ALA A 146 -8.28 7.88 7.83
CA ALA A 146 -7.08 8.08 8.64
C ALA A 146 -7.09 9.44 9.33
N LYS A 147 -7.47 10.50 8.62
CA LYS A 147 -7.60 11.85 9.18
C LYS A 147 -8.63 11.88 10.31
N ASP A 148 -9.79 11.26 10.08
CA ASP A 148 -10.88 11.23 11.06
C ASP A 148 -10.47 10.46 12.33
N ASN A 149 -9.50 9.56 12.23
CA ASN A 149 -8.98 8.79 13.36
C ASN A 149 -7.64 9.32 13.86
N SER A 150 -7.29 10.54 13.49
CA SER A 150 -6.08 11.25 13.95
C SER A 150 -4.77 10.51 13.69
N LYS A 151 -4.71 9.76 12.61
CA LYS A 151 -3.47 9.09 12.21
C LYS A 151 -2.61 10.05 11.39
N PRO A 152 -1.31 10.20 11.70
CA PRO A 152 -0.40 10.97 10.86
C PRO A 152 -0.32 10.38 9.46
N ILE A 153 -0.25 11.26 8.45
CA ILE A 153 -0.20 10.86 7.04
C ILE A 153 0.98 11.54 6.37
N ILE A 154 1.76 10.75 5.65
CA ILE A 154 2.80 11.27 4.75
C ILE A 154 2.34 10.93 3.34
N ASN A 155 2.04 11.95 2.55
CA ASN A 155 1.63 11.77 1.16
C ASN A 155 2.83 11.92 0.25
N PHE A 156 3.11 10.89 -0.53
CA PHE A 156 4.25 10.83 -1.43
C PHE A 156 3.94 11.35 -2.84
N TRP A 157 2.70 11.81 -3.08
CA TRP A 157 2.37 12.37 -4.39
C TRP A 157 3.29 13.52 -4.74
N ARG A 158 3.76 13.54 -5.97
CA ARG A 158 4.63 14.57 -6.50
C ARG A 158 4.14 15.02 -7.87
N ASP A 159 4.23 16.30 -8.13
CA ASP A 159 3.83 16.89 -9.42
C ASP A 159 4.90 16.71 -10.49
#